data_ed3fac2fb7c35ce1acb6f6e3d49187d0
#
_entry.id   ed3fac2fb7c35ce1acb6f6e3d49187d0
#
_cell.length_a   1.000
_cell.length_b   1.000
_cell.length_c   1.000
_cell.angle_alpha   90.00
_cell.angle_beta   90.00
_cell.angle_gamma   90.00
#
_symmetry.space_group_name_H-M   'P 1'
#
loop_
_entity.id
_entity.type
_entity.pdbx_description
1 polymer ?
#
loop_
_entity_poly.entity_id
_entity_poly.type
_entity_poly.pdbx_seq_one_letter_code
_entity_poly.pdbx_strand_id
1 'polypeptide(L)'
;MNEINKKGLSTTLLCCLIWGLLPLYWALLNQVSSFSVLSHRIIWSGFWMFFLVIATGRQQLRMDIQLLRTHLTQLGLLLLAAILISINWFTYIWAVTNQHVLDTSLGYYINPLLNVLLGILIYKERLLWPQKLSIAIAFLGVAIMTVQMGTLPIVSIILAVSFSLYGAVKKRLTIHPFSSIAFEAWLVTPVALWYLATMDTTSWAFIENLTPTGLLLIGAGLTTSIPLILFSYGARLLPLNILGF
;
A
#
# COMPACT_ATOMS: atom_id res chain seq x y z
N MET A 1 5.54 -6.50 29.36
CA MET A 1 6.06 -6.57 27.97
C MET A 1 5.04 -7.37 27.18
N ASN A 2 4.31 -6.73 26.26
CA ASN A 2 3.42 -7.50 25.38
C ASN A 2 4.30 -8.37 24.49
N GLU A 3 4.10 -9.68 24.53
CA GLU A 3 4.76 -10.59 23.61
C GLU A 3 4.41 -10.15 22.18
N ILE A 4 5.44 -10.01 21.34
CA ILE A 4 5.25 -9.68 19.92
C ILE A 4 4.43 -10.80 19.29
N ASN A 5 3.32 -10.44 18.65
CA ASN A 5 2.48 -11.43 18.00
C ASN A 5 3.23 -12.06 16.80
N LYS A 6 3.64 -13.32 16.97
CA LYS A 6 4.43 -14.06 15.96
C LYS A 6 3.73 -14.12 14.59
N LYS A 7 2.39 -14.23 14.56
CA LYS A 7 1.63 -14.22 13.31
C LYS A 7 1.69 -12.85 12.63
N GLY A 8 1.57 -11.77 13.40
CA GLY A 8 1.71 -10.41 12.89
C GLY A 8 3.10 -10.16 12.31
N LEU A 9 4.15 -10.62 13.03
CA LEU A 9 5.53 -10.48 12.57
C LEU A 9 5.78 -11.27 11.27
N SER A 10 5.36 -12.54 11.21
CA SER A 10 5.56 -13.38 10.02
C SER A 10 4.82 -12.84 8.80
N THR A 11 3.59 -12.33 8.95
CA THR A 11 2.84 -11.72 7.84
C THR A 11 3.50 -10.44 7.34
N THR A 12 4.01 -9.60 8.24
CA THR A 12 4.72 -8.37 7.88
C THR A 12 6.04 -8.67 7.17
N LEU A 13 6.84 -9.60 7.68
CA LEU A 13 8.09 -10.02 7.04
C LEU A 13 7.84 -10.58 5.63
N LEU A 14 6.84 -11.44 5.47
CA LEU A 14 6.47 -11.98 4.15
C LEU A 14 6.02 -10.86 3.19
N CYS A 15 5.25 -9.90 3.69
CA CYS A 15 4.86 -8.71 2.93
C CYS A 15 6.08 -7.93 2.43
N CYS A 16 7.03 -7.64 3.33
CA CYS A 16 8.26 -6.92 2.98
C CYS A 16 9.13 -7.68 1.96
N LEU A 17 9.25 -9.01 2.10
CA LEU A 17 9.95 -9.84 1.13
C LEU A 17 9.32 -9.77 -0.26
N ILE A 18 7.99 -9.88 -0.34
CA ILE A 18 7.27 -9.77 -1.62
C ILE A 18 7.49 -8.36 -2.20
N TRP A 19 7.33 -7.30 -1.42
CA TRP A 19 7.54 -5.93 -1.88
C TRP A 19 8.97 -5.69 -2.35
N GLY A 20 9.97 -6.29 -1.69
CA GLY A 20 11.37 -6.21 -2.11
C GLY A 20 11.65 -6.88 -3.46
N LEU A 21 10.85 -7.87 -3.84
CA LEU A 21 10.95 -8.56 -5.15
C LEU A 21 10.13 -7.88 -6.25
N LEU A 22 9.16 -7.03 -5.93
CA LEU A 22 8.30 -6.37 -6.93
C LEU A 22 9.05 -5.53 -7.97
N PRO A 23 10.15 -4.83 -7.67
CA PRO A 23 10.90 -4.11 -8.70
C PRO A 23 11.32 -4.99 -9.87
N LEU A 24 11.66 -6.27 -9.61
CA LEU A 24 11.99 -7.24 -10.67
C LEU A 24 10.76 -7.53 -11.55
N TYR A 25 9.59 -7.64 -10.94
CA TYR A 25 8.33 -7.83 -11.68
C TYR A 25 8.01 -6.61 -12.56
N TRP A 26 8.13 -5.40 -12.01
CA TRP A 26 7.85 -4.17 -12.76
C TRP A 26 8.86 -3.93 -13.89
N ALA A 27 10.10 -4.35 -13.74
CA ALA A 27 11.10 -4.27 -14.79
C ALA A 27 10.69 -5.07 -16.05
N LEU A 28 9.91 -6.13 -15.93
CA LEU A 28 9.37 -6.90 -17.06
C LEU A 28 8.28 -6.16 -17.83
N LEU A 29 7.71 -5.09 -17.25
CA LEU A 29 6.64 -4.27 -17.82
C LEU A 29 7.13 -2.90 -18.32
N ASN A 30 8.43 -2.73 -18.55
CA ASN A 30 9.05 -1.46 -18.93
C ASN A 30 8.57 -0.90 -20.28
N GLN A 31 7.98 -1.74 -21.14
CA GLN A 31 7.40 -1.36 -22.42
C GLN A 31 5.98 -0.77 -22.30
N VAL A 32 5.34 -0.86 -21.12
CA VAL A 32 4.00 -0.33 -20.84
C VAL A 32 4.13 0.93 -20.00
N SER A 33 3.33 1.96 -20.31
CA SER A 33 3.38 3.19 -19.52
C SER A 33 3.06 2.93 -18.05
N SER A 34 3.74 3.64 -17.13
CA SER A 34 3.56 3.45 -15.69
C SER A 34 2.11 3.68 -15.23
N PHE A 35 1.41 4.63 -15.86
CA PHE A 35 -0.01 4.88 -15.57
C PHE A 35 -0.89 3.72 -16.02
N SER A 36 -0.59 3.09 -17.16
CA SER A 36 -1.31 1.93 -17.66
C SER A 36 -1.06 0.71 -16.78
N VAL A 37 0.19 0.48 -16.37
CA VAL A 37 0.53 -0.55 -15.39
C VAL A 37 -0.25 -0.34 -14.09
N LEU A 38 -0.31 0.90 -13.57
CA LEU A 38 -1.08 1.24 -12.37
C LEU A 38 -2.57 0.93 -12.56
N SER A 39 -3.13 1.36 -13.69
CA SER A 39 -4.56 1.14 -13.98
C SER A 39 -4.90 -0.34 -14.06
N HIS A 40 -4.10 -1.13 -14.77
CA HIS A 40 -4.25 -2.59 -14.81
C HIS A 40 -4.08 -3.24 -13.43
N ARG A 41 -3.12 -2.79 -12.61
CA ARG A 41 -2.95 -3.26 -11.22
C ARG A 41 -4.23 -3.08 -10.41
N ILE A 42 -4.87 -1.91 -10.50
CA ILE A 42 -6.09 -1.60 -9.75
C ILE A 42 -7.25 -2.48 -10.24
N ILE A 43 -7.48 -2.54 -11.56
CA ILE A 43 -8.57 -3.30 -12.16
C ILE A 43 -8.43 -4.79 -11.84
N TRP A 44 -7.26 -5.38 -12.10
CA TRP A 44 -7.01 -6.79 -11.85
C TRP A 44 -6.94 -7.12 -10.36
N SER A 45 -6.50 -6.18 -9.50
CA SER A 45 -6.62 -6.34 -8.06
C SER A 45 -8.09 -6.45 -7.64
N GLY A 46 -8.93 -5.54 -8.12
CA GLY A 46 -10.38 -5.61 -7.89
C GLY A 46 -11.02 -6.91 -8.38
N PHE A 47 -10.61 -7.38 -9.55
CA PHE A 47 -11.07 -8.65 -10.13
C PHE A 47 -10.67 -9.86 -9.27
N TRP A 48 -9.38 -10.02 -8.95
CA TRP A 48 -8.90 -11.13 -8.13
C TRP A 48 -9.48 -11.11 -6.72
N MET A 49 -9.61 -9.92 -6.14
CA MET A 49 -10.22 -9.75 -4.83
C MET A 49 -11.70 -10.12 -4.82
N PHE A 50 -12.43 -9.88 -5.91
CA PHE A 50 -13.82 -10.32 -6.06
C PHE A 50 -13.94 -11.86 -5.91
N PHE A 51 -13.13 -12.60 -6.65
CA PHE A 51 -13.12 -14.08 -6.55
C PHE A 51 -12.65 -14.56 -5.18
N LEU A 52 -11.61 -13.95 -4.64
CA LEU A 52 -11.09 -14.32 -3.32
C LEU A 52 -12.12 -14.10 -2.21
N VAL A 53 -12.82 -12.98 -2.23
CA VAL A 53 -13.86 -12.66 -1.23
C VAL A 53 -15.05 -13.60 -1.36
N ILE A 54 -15.44 -13.99 -2.58
CA ILE A 54 -16.51 -14.99 -2.80
C ILE A 54 -16.08 -16.37 -2.31
N ALA A 55 -14.83 -16.77 -2.56
CA ALA A 55 -14.30 -18.08 -2.18
C ALA A 55 -14.09 -18.20 -0.67
N THR A 56 -13.62 -17.12 0.00
CA THR A 56 -13.28 -17.12 1.43
C THR A 56 -14.47 -16.92 2.34
N GLY A 57 -15.62 -16.47 1.83
CA GLY A 57 -16.84 -16.41 2.61
C GLY A 57 -17.79 -15.26 2.27
N ARG A 58 -18.82 -15.56 1.50
CA ARG A 58 -19.94 -14.64 1.26
C ARG A 58 -20.57 -14.11 2.55
N GLN A 59 -20.52 -14.89 3.62
CA GLN A 59 -21.04 -14.49 4.92
C GLN A 59 -20.21 -13.34 5.53
N GLN A 60 -18.89 -13.45 5.47
CA GLN A 60 -18.00 -12.38 5.96
C GLN A 60 -18.20 -11.08 5.17
N LEU A 61 -18.29 -11.16 3.84
CA LEU A 61 -18.57 -9.99 3.00
C LEU A 61 -19.90 -9.32 3.37
N ARG A 62 -20.95 -10.12 3.61
CA ARG A 62 -22.27 -9.59 4.03
C ARG A 62 -22.17 -8.88 5.39
N MET A 63 -21.45 -9.46 6.35
CA MET A 63 -21.23 -8.84 7.66
C MET A 63 -20.46 -7.52 7.53
N ASP A 64 -19.39 -7.49 6.69
CA ASP A 64 -18.60 -6.30 6.45
C ASP A 64 -19.42 -5.19 5.75
N ILE A 65 -20.26 -5.54 4.76
CA ILE A 65 -21.17 -4.58 4.11
C ILE A 65 -22.19 -4.04 5.13
N GLN A 66 -22.78 -4.90 5.96
CA GLN A 66 -23.72 -4.48 6.98
C GLN A 66 -23.04 -3.54 7.99
N LEU A 67 -21.84 -3.86 8.43
CA LEU A 67 -21.06 -3.03 9.33
C LEU A 67 -20.78 -1.65 8.72
N LEU A 68 -20.38 -1.58 7.45
CA LEU A 68 -20.13 -0.32 6.75
C LEU A 68 -21.41 0.53 6.59
N ARG A 69 -22.58 -0.11 6.41
CA ARG A 69 -23.87 0.57 6.32
C ARG A 69 -24.35 1.12 7.67
N THR A 70 -24.04 0.43 8.76
CA THR A 70 -24.49 0.79 10.11
C THR A 70 -23.51 1.70 10.86
N HIS A 71 -22.22 1.63 10.51
CA HIS A 71 -21.15 2.40 11.16
C HIS A 71 -20.45 3.35 10.19
N LEU A 72 -20.96 4.57 10.05
CA LEU A 72 -20.40 5.60 9.17
C LEU A 72 -18.91 5.89 9.43
N THR A 73 -18.46 5.71 10.68
CA THR A 73 -17.03 5.85 11.02
C THR A 73 -16.17 4.82 10.28
N GLN A 74 -16.62 3.56 10.17
CA GLN A 74 -15.88 2.50 9.45
C GLN A 74 -15.89 2.76 7.94
N LEU A 75 -17.01 3.26 7.40
CA LEU A 75 -17.09 3.70 6.01
C LEU A 75 -16.12 4.87 5.75
N GLY A 76 -16.11 5.87 6.63
CA GLY A 76 -15.18 7.00 6.53
C GLY A 76 -13.71 6.59 6.59
N LEU A 77 -13.36 5.65 7.47
CA LEU A 77 -12.01 5.08 7.54
C LEU A 77 -11.65 4.31 6.27
N LEU A 78 -12.58 3.55 5.71
CA LEU A 78 -12.36 2.82 4.45
C LEU A 78 -12.12 3.79 3.27
N LEU A 79 -12.95 4.83 3.15
CA LEU A 79 -12.78 5.87 2.12
C LEU A 79 -11.43 6.59 2.28
N LEU A 80 -11.08 6.93 3.52
CA LEU A 80 -9.77 7.54 3.80
C LEU A 80 -8.61 6.60 3.43
N ALA A 81 -8.71 5.31 3.72
CA ALA A 81 -7.70 4.32 3.32
C ALA A 81 -7.56 4.28 1.79
N ALA A 82 -8.67 4.22 1.04
CA ALA A 82 -8.67 4.22 -0.42
C ALA A 82 -8.03 5.49 -1.01
N ILE A 83 -8.33 6.66 -0.44
CA ILE A 83 -7.73 7.93 -0.87
C ILE A 83 -6.23 7.94 -0.58
N LEU A 84 -5.82 7.58 0.64
CA LEU A 84 -4.41 7.60 1.05
C LEU A 84 -3.54 6.68 0.20
N ILE A 85 -4.01 5.46 -0.08
CA ILE A 85 -3.27 4.51 -0.91
C ILE A 85 -3.24 4.95 -2.37
N SER A 86 -4.30 5.59 -2.87
CA SER A 86 -4.35 6.13 -4.24
C SER A 86 -3.37 7.30 -4.41
N ILE A 87 -3.31 8.22 -3.45
CA ILE A 87 -2.34 9.32 -3.42
C ILE A 87 -0.91 8.74 -3.41
N ASN A 88 -0.67 7.75 -2.57
CA ASN A 88 0.64 7.10 -2.47
C ASN A 88 1.06 6.49 -3.82
N TRP A 89 0.20 5.70 -4.44
CA TRP A 89 0.50 5.06 -5.72
C TRP A 89 0.66 6.07 -6.86
N PHE A 90 -0.21 7.08 -6.92
CA PHE A 90 -0.08 8.15 -7.91
C PHE A 90 1.26 8.88 -7.77
N THR A 91 1.61 9.30 -6.53
CA THR A 91 2.86 10.00 -6.25
C THR A 91 4.08 9.13 -6.60
N TYR A 92 4.03 7.83 -6.30
CA TYR A 92 5.10 6.90 -6.64
C TYR A 92 5.30 6.80 -8.16
N ILE A 93 4.20 6.59 -8.91
CA ILE A 93 4.27 6.50 -10.36
C ILE A 93 4.77 7.81 -10.97
N TRP A 94 4.21 8.94 -10.51
CA TRP A 94 4.66 10.25 -10.95
C TRP A 94 6.17 10.45 -10.70
N ALA A 95 6.66 10.08 -9.55
CA ALA A 95 8.06 10.21 -9.21
C ALA A 95 8.95 9.34 -10.11
N VAL A 96 8.56 8.09 -10.37
CA VAL A 96 9.33 7.19 -11.24
C VAL A 96 9.35 7.70 -12.69
N THR A 97 8.23 8.18 -13.21
CA THR A 97 8.15 8.70 -14.59
C THR A 97 8.87 10.04 -14.78
N ASN A 98 9.01 10.84 -13.73
CA ASN A 98 9.67 12.14 -13.77
C ASN A 98 11.11 12.10 -13.20
N GLN A 99 11.72 10.92 -13.13
CA GLN A 99 13.13 10.72 -12.69
C GLN A 99 13.40 11.10 -11.22
N HIS A 100 12.36 11.18 -10.38
CA HIS A 100 12.46 11.41 -8.93
C HIS A 100 12.62 10.11 -8.13
N VAL A 101 13.34 9.12 -8.66
CA VAL A 101 13.49 7.78 -8.04
C VAL A 101 14.19 7.86 -6.67
N LEU A 102 15.17 8.77 -6.51
CA LEU A 102 15.83 8.96 -5.22
C LEU A 102 14.88 9.48 -4.15
N ASP A 103 13.93 10.33 -4.53
CA ASP A 103 12.89 10.83 -3.61
C ASP A 103 11.99 9.70 -3.12
N THR A 104 11.68 8.71 -3.97
CA THR A 104 10.89 7.54 -3.54
C THR A 104 11.63 6.72 -2.50
N SER A 105 12.93 6.49 -2.70
CA SER A 105 13.77 5.77 -1.74
C SER A 105 13.83 6.48 -0.39
N LEU A 106 14.03 7.80 -0.40
CA LEU A 106 14.02 8.60 0.82
C LEU A 106 12.66 8.52 1.54
N GLY A 107 11.55 8.52 0.79
CA GLY A 107 10.20 8.34 1.34
C GLY A 107 10.06 7.03 2.13
N TYR A 108 10.63 5.93 1.62
CA TYR A 108 10.64 4.66 2.33
C TYR A 108 11.51 4.68 3.60
N TYR A 109 12.58 5.48 3.65
CA TYR A 109 13.37 5.65 4.87
C TYR A 109 12.69 6.58 5.90
N ILE A 110 11.88 7.55 5.45
CA ILE A 110 11.09 8.41 6.33
C ILE A 110 9.89 7.65 6.93
N ASN A 111 9.32 6.69 6.21
CA ASN A 111 8.10 5.96 6.61
C ASN A 111 8.19 5.32 8.01
N PRO A 112 9.26 4.59 8.39
CA PRO A 112 9.42 4.06 9.75
C PRO A 112 9.35 5.14 10.83
N LEU A 113 9.97 6.30 10.59
CA LEU A 113 9.96 7.40 11.55
C LEU A 113 8.55 7.95 11.77
N LEU A 114 7.78 8.12 10.68
CA LEU A 114 6.39 8.55 10.75
C LEU A 114 5.49 7.50 11.40
N ASN A 115 5.69 6.21 11.11
CA ASN A 115 4.94 5.13 11.75
C ASN A 115 5.14 5.14 13.27
N VAL A 116 6.36 5.36 13.74
CA VAL A 116 6.64 5.49 15.16
C VAL A 116 5.98 6.75 15.73
N LEU A 117 6.09 7.88 15.05
CA LEU A 117 5.45 9.12 15.48
C LEU A 117 3.93 8.95 15.61
N LEU A 118 3.27 8.35 14.62
CA LEU A 118 1.83 8.04 14.65
C LEU A 118 1.49 7.02 15.73
N GLY A 119 2.35 6.02 15.97
CA GLY A 119 2.22 5.05 17.05
C GLY A 119 2.17 5.73 18.42
N ILE A 120 3.06 6.69 18.66
CA ILE A 120 3.08 7.47 19.91
C ILE A 120 1.87 8.41 19.99
N LEU A 121 1.61 9.21 18.96
CA LEU A 121 0.60 10.28 19.00
C LEU A 121 -0.83 9.73 19.00
N ILE A 122 -1.12 8.75 18.14
CA ILE A 122 -2.49 8.23 17.95
C ILE A 122 -2.78 7.05 18.88
N TYR A 123 -1.82 6.13 19.01
CA TYR A 123 -2.01 4.88 19.73
C TYR A 123 -1.37 4.88 21.13
N LYS A 124 -0.69 5.98 21.51
CA LYS A 124 0.00 6.15 22.81
C LYS A 124 0.96 4.99 23.09
N GLU A 125 1.62 4.48 22.03
CA GLU A 125 2.60 3.40 22.13
C GLU A 125 3.82 3.87 22.90
N ARG A 126 4.36 3.00 23.78
CA ARG A 126 5.57 3.29 24.56
C ARG A 126 6.77 2.68 23.86
N LEU A 127 7.80 3.50 23.62
CA LEU A 127 9.04 3.04 23.01
C LEU A 127 9.98 2.44 24.07
N LEU A 128 10.54 1.29 23.74
CA LEU A 128 11.67 0.71 24.46
C LEU A 128 12.96 1.48 24.12
N TRP A 129 13.94 1.43 25.03
CA TRP A 129 15.21 2.12 24.82
C TRP A 129 15.91 1.76 23.49
N PRO A 130 16.03 0.47 23.09
CA PRO A 130 16.62 0.13 21.78
C PRO A 130 15.89 0.75 20.60
N GLN A 131 14.55 0.83 20.66
CA GLN A 131 13.75 1.46 19.61
C GLN A 131 14.03 2.96 19.49
N LYS A 132 14.19 3.67 20.63
CA LYS A 132 14.57 5.09 20.63
C LYS A 132 15.92 5.31 19.95
N LEU A 133 16.88 4.43 20.21
CA LEU A 133 18.19 4.49 19.59
C LEU A 133 18.11 4.25 18.07
N SER A 134 17.37 3.22 17.64
CA SER A 134 17.15 2.92 16.22
C SER A 134 16.51 4.09 15.48
N ILE A 135 15.50 4.74 16.09
CA ILE A 135 14.85 5.92 15.54
C ILE A 135 15.83 7.10 15.41
N ALA A 136 16.66 7.33 16.43
CA ALA A 136 17.64 8.41 16.39
C ALA A 136 18.65 8.20 15.24
N ILE A 137 19.13 6.96 15.05
CA ILE A 137 20.03 6.60 13.96
C ILE A 137 19.33 6.77 12.59
N ALA A 138 18.09 6.29 12.45
CA ALA A 138 17.32 6.44 11.21
C ALA A 138 17.04 7.91 10.90
N PHE A 139 16.68 8.72 11.89
CA PHE A 139 16.48 10.16 11.75
C PHE A 139 17.76 10.86 11.27
N LEU A 140 18.91 10.52 11.85
CA LEU A 140 20.19 11.06 11.44
C LEU A 140 20.50 10.71 9.97
N GLY A 141 20.26 9.46 9.56
CA GLY A 141 20.42 9.03 8.16
C GLY A 141 19.53 9.83 7.19
N VAL A 142 18.25 9.99 7.52
CA VAL A 142 17.31 10.80 6.72
C VAL A 142 17.74 12.25 6.66
N ALA A 143 18.19 12.85 7.78
CA ALA A 143 18.66 14.22 7.83
C ALA A 143 19.89 14.44 6.92
N ILE A 144 20.87 13.54 6.98
CA ILE A 144 22.05 13.58 6.11
C ILE A 144 21.65 13.51 4.64
N MET A 145 20.79 12.56 4.26
CA MET A 145 20.31 12.42 2.86
C MET A 145 19.57 13.69 2.41
N THR A 146 18.68 14.24 3.25
CA THR A 146 17.93 15.45 2.91
C THR A 146 18.86 16.65 2.69
N VAL A 147 19.88 16.83 3.54
CA VAL A 147 20.88 17.89 3.37
C VAL A 147 21.69 17.71 2.08
N GLN A 148 22.07 16.47 1.77
CA GLN A 148 22.82 16.17 0.53
C GLN A 148 21.99 16.43 -0.74
N MET A 149 20.67 16.23 -0.70
CA MET A 149 19.78 16.53 -1.83
C MET A 149 19.65 18.04 -2.11
N GLY A 150 19.89 18.90 -1.13
CA GLY A 150 19.86 20.36 -1.28
C GLY A 150 18.47 20.95 -1.57
N THR A 151 17.42 20.13 -1.63
CA THR A 151 16.04 20.52 -1.89
C THR A 151 15.11 19.85 -0.90
N LEU A 152 13.93 20.45 -0.65
CA LEU A 152 12.89 19.85 0.17
C LEU A 152 12.33 18.61 -0.55
N PRO A 153 12.42 17.40 0.07
CA PRO A 153 11.98 16.16 -0.57
C PRO A 153 10.45 15.99 -0.46
N ILE A 154 9.69 16.85 -1.16
CA ILE A 154 8.22 16.89 -1.08
C ILE A 154 7.61 15.54 -1.46
N VAL A 155 8.12 14.91 -2.51
CA VAL A 155 7.68 13.59 -2.98
C VAL A 155 7.86 12.55 -1.89
N SER A 156 9.04 12.52 -1.26
CA SER A 156 9.36 11.60 -0.14
C SER A 156 8.41 11.80 1.04
N ILE A 157 8.10 13.04 1.37
CA ILE A 157 7.20 13.38 2.47
C ILE A 157 5.77 12.92 2.14
N ILE A 158 5.26 13.18 0.93
CA ILE A 158 3.92 12.73 0.52
C ILE A 158 3.83 11.22 0.58
N LEU A 159 4.82 10.50 0.05
CA LEU A 159 4.87 9.03 0.07
C LEU A 159 4.87 8.50 1.50
N ALA A 160 5.74 9.03 2.35
CA ALA A 160 5.87 8.58 3.73
C ALA A 160 4.61 8.89 4.56
N VAL A 161 4.05 10.10 4.44
CA VAL A 161 2.85 10.51 5.18
C VAL A 161 1.63 9.71 4.73
N SER A 162 1.40 9.60 3.41
CA SER A 162 0.23 8.87 2.89
C SER A 162 0.25 7.41 3.29
N PHE A 163 1.40 6.73 3.21
CA PHE A 163 1.49 5.32 3.57
C PHE A 163 1.45 5.09 5.10
N SER A 164 2.09 5.94 5.90
CA SER A 164 2.02 5.84 7.36
C SER A 164 0.60 6.08 7.89
N LEU A 165 -0.11 7.08 7.35
CA LEU A 165 -1.51 7.31 7.68
C LEU A 165 -2.40 6.15 7.22
N TYR A 166 -2.14 5.59 6.02
CA TYR A 166 -2.83 4.38 5.55
C TYR A 166 -2.67 3.23 6.55
N GLY A 167 -1.44 2.94 7.02
CA GLY A 167 -1.18 1.93 8.05
C GLY A 167 -1.94 2.18 9.35
N ALA A 168 -1.96 3.44 9.82
CA ALA A 168 -2.71 3.84 10.99
C ALA A 168 -4.23 3.63 10.81
N VAL A 169 -4.79 4.01 9.66
CA VAL A 169 -6.20 3.79 9.33
C VAL A 169 -6.53 2.29 9.28
N LYS A 170 -5.69 1.49 8.63
CA LYS A 170 -5.86 0.02 8.54
C LYS A 170 -5.90 -0.64 9.91
N LYS A 171 -5.14 -0.14 10.87
CA LYS A 171 -5.16 -0.62 12.27
C LYS A 171 -6.51 -0.39 12.96
N ARG A 172 -7.26 0.67 12.58
CA ARG A 172 -8.58 1.00 13.13
C ARG A 172 -9.75 0.36 12.40
N LEU A 173 -9.54 -0.12 11.19
CA LEU A 173 -10.58 -0.80 10.42
C LEU A 173 -10.87 -2.17 11.03
N THR A 174 -12.16 -2.44 11.29
CA THR A 174 -12.62 -3.71 11.87
C THR A 174 -13.12 -4.70 10.82
N ILE A 175 -13.41 -4.24 9.59
CA ILE A 175 -13.78 -5.10 8.47
C ILE A 175 -12.65 -6.07 8.11
N HIS A 176 -12.99 -7.21 7.53
CA HIS A 176 -11.98 -8.23 7.19
C HIS A 176 -10.95 -7.68 6.18
N PRO A 177 -9.65 -8.02 6.31
CA PRO A 177 -8.61 -7.51 5.40
C PRO A 177 -8.90 -7.73 3.92
N PHE A 178 -9.43 -8.88 3.53
CA PHE A 178 -9.82 -9.16 2.14
C PHE A 178 -10.90 -8.19 1.65
N SER A 179 -11.96 -8.00 2.44
CA SER A 179 -13.04 -7.06 2.11
C SER A 179 -12.53 -5.64 2.01
N SER A 180 -11.62 -5.22 2.92
CA SER A 180 -11.03 -3.88 2.91
C SER A 180 -10.28 -3.61 1.60
N ILE A 181 -9.38 -4.51 1.20
CA ILE A 181 -8.59 -4.35 -0.04
C ILE A 181 -9.49 -4.42 -1.27
N ALA A 182 -10.50 -5.31 -1.28
CA ALA A 182 -11.47 -5.39 -2.36
C ALA A 182 -12.23 -4.06 -2.54
N PHE A 183 -12.76 -3.50 -1.45
CA PHE A 183 -13.49 -2.22 -1.51
C PHE A 183 -12.59 -1.06 -1.92
N GLU A 184 -11.36 -0.99 -1.42
CA GLU A 184 -10.38 0.02 -1.82
C GLU A 184 -10.10 -0.05 -3.33
N ALA A 185 -9.87 -1.25 -3.87
CA ALA A 185 -9.66 -1.45 -5.30
C ALA A 185 -10.90 -1.07 -6.13
N TRP A 186 -12.11 -1.51 -5.71
CA TRP A 186 -13.35 -1.21 -6.43
C TRP A 186 -13.71 0.27 -6.44
N LEU A 187 -13.39 1.00 -5.37
CA LEU A 187 -13.61 2.44 -5.31
C LEU A 187 -12.76 3.20 -6.34
N VAL A 188 -11.57 2.72 -6.64
CA VAL A 188 -10.63 3.37 -7.57
C VAL A 188 -10.76 2.81 -9.00
N THR A 189 -11.29 1.60 -9.16
CA THR A 189 -11.47 0.93 -10.47
C THR A 189 -12.16 1.81 -11.53
N PRO A 190 -13.24 2.57 -11.23
CA PRO A 190 -13.87 3.43 -12.24
C PRO A 190 -12.92 4.47 -12.85
N VAL A 191 -12.03 5.04 -12.03
CA VAL A 191 -11.03 6.02 -12.48
C VAL A 191 -9.99 5.33 -13.36
N ALA A 192 -9.53 4.14 -12.97
CA ALA A 192 -8.59 3.35 -13.75
C ALA A 192 -9.15 2.91 -15.10
N LEU A 193 -10.42 2.47 -15.13
CA LEU A 193 -11.13 2.12 -16.36
C LEU A 193 -11.30 3.35 -17.28
N TRP A 194 -11.68 4.49 -16.71
CA TRP A 194 -11.78 5.74 -17.48
C TRP A 194 -10.44 6.10 -18.13
N TYR A 195 -9.33 6.01 -17.37
CA TYR A 195 -8.00 6.28 -17.90
C TYR A 195 -7.64 5.36 -19.07
N LEU A 196 -7.82 4.05 -18.93
CA LEU A 196 -7.51 3.09 -19.99
C LEU A 196 -8.42 3.24 -21.21
N ALA A 197 -9.66 3.66 -21.01
CA ALA A 197 -10.62 3.86 -22.11
C ALA A 197 -10.35 5.15 -22.91
N THR A 198 -9.76 6.18 -22.30
CA THR A 198 -9.62 7.50 -22.91
C THR A 198 -8.18 7.87 -23.26
N MET A 199 -7.23 7.46 -22.42
CA MET A 199 -5.83 7.90 -22.51
C MET A 199 -4.87 6.82 -23.03
N ASP A 200 -5.17 5.55 -22.79
CA ASP A 200 -4.35 4.43 -23.26
C ASP A 200 -5.20 3.22 -23.64
N THR A 201 -5.65 3.22 -24.86
CA THR A 201 -6.38 2.08 -25.44
C THR A 201 -5.46 0.96 -25.93
N THR A 202 -4.15 1.21 -26.03
CA THR A 202 -3.19 0.28 -26.62
C THR A 202 -2.77 -0.85 -25.69
N SER A 203 -2.77 -0.61 -24.39
CA SER A 203 -2.33 -1.62 -23.41
C SER A 203 -3.27 -2.83 -23.33
N TRP A 204 -4.54 -2.69 -23.73
CA TRP A 204 -5.47 -3.81 -23.83
C TRP A 204 -5.09 -4.83 -24.90
N ALA A 205 -4.44 -4.40 -25.97
CA ALA A 205 -4.01 -5.28 -27.06
C ALA A 205 -3.03 -6.37 -26.56
N PHE A 206 -2.22 -6.08 -25.52
CA PHE A 206 -1.37 -7.09 -24.90
C PHE A 206 -2.18 -8.22 -24.23
N ILE A 207 -3.35 -7.90 -23.67
CA ILE A 207 -4.23 -8.86 -23.00
C ILE A 207 -5.05 -9.63 -24.03
N GLU A 208 -5.62 -8.94 -25.00
CA GLU A 208 -6.42 -9.53 -26.10
C GLU A 208 -5.62 -10.56 -26.89
N ASN A 209 -4.34 -10.29 -27.14
CA ASN A 209 -3.46 -11.20 -27.86
C ASN A 209 -2.74 -12.22 -26.95
N LEU A 210 -3.10 -12.30 -25.65
CA LEU A 210 -2.51 -13.20 -24.66
C LEU A 210 -0.96 -13.19 -24.64
N THR A 211 -0.38 -12.01 -24.82
CA THR A 211 1.08 -11.86 -24.80
C THR A 211 1.64 -12.09 -23.39
N PRO A 212 2.94 -12.42 -23.25
CA PRO A 212 3.58 -12.50 -21.92
C PRO A 212 3.36 -11.21 -21.10
N THR A 213 3.42 -10.05 -21.74
CA THR A 213 3.15 -8.75 -21.13
C THR A 213 1.71 -8.65 -20.63
N GLY A 214 0.73 -9.13 -21.41
CA GLY A 214 -0.67 -9.17 -21.00
C GLY A 214 -0.90 -10.05 -19.77
N LEU A 215 -0.25 -11.23 -19.72
CA LEU A 215 -0.30 -12.11 -18.54
C LEU A 215 0.32 -11.45 -17.31
N LEU A 216 1.43 -10.71 -17.47
CA LEU A 216 2.01 -9.92 -16.39
C LEU A 216 1.07 -8.78 -15.95
N LEU A 217 0.38 -8.09 -16.86
CA LEU A 217 -0.62 -7.08 -16.49
C LEU A 217 -1.76 -7.66 -15.67
N ILE A 218 -2.26 -8.84 -16.03
CA ILE A 218 -3.28 -9.59 -15.26
C ILE A 218 -2.74 -9.99 -13.89
N GLY A 219 -1.52 -10.52 -13.85
CA GLY A 219 -0.82 -10.92 -12.62
C GLY A 219 -0.50 -9.74 -11.70
N ALA A 220 -0.40 -8.51 -12.24
CA ALA A 220 -0.14 -7.29 -11.46
C ALA A 220 -1.17 -7.05 -10.35
N GLY A 221 -2.42 -7.48 -10.56
CA GLY A 221 -3.44 -7.46 -9.52
C GLY A 221 -3.11 -8.34 -8.30
N LEU A 222 -2.63 -9.55 -8.53
CA LEU A 222 -2.23 -10.47 -7.44
C LEU A 222 -1.00 -9.97 -6.70
N THR A 223 0.02 -9.53 -7.43
CA THR A 223 1.26 -8.99 -6.85
C THR A 223 1.02 -7.71 -6.04
N THR A 224 -0.07 -7.01 -6.29
CA THR A 224 -0.53 -5.86 -5.51
C THR A 224 -1.36 -6.29 -4.31
N SER A 225 -2.34 -7.17 -4.50
CA SER A 225 -3.32 -7.51 -3.47
C SER A 225 -2.72 -8.36 -2.34
N ILE A 226 -1.86 -9.34 -2.66
CA ILE A 226 -1.30 -10.25 -1.68
C ILE A 226 -0.49 -9.51 -0.60
N PRO A 227 0.50 -8.66 -0.94
CA PRO A 227 1.23 -7.91 0.07
C PRO A 227 0.36 -6.96 0.88
N LEU A 228 -0.62 -6.29 0.26
CA LEU A 228 -1.53 -5.39 0.97
C LEU A 228 -2.41 -6.14 1.99
N ILE A 229 -2.84 -7.35 1.66
CA ILE A 229 -3.55 -8.23 2.61
C ILE A 229 -2.65 -8.56 3.79
N LEU A 230 -1.43 -9.03 3.52
CA LEU A 230 -0.44 -9.36 4.56
C LEU A 230 -0.12 -8.14 5.43
N PHE A 231 0.08 -6.97 4.82
CA PHE A 231 0.27 -5.71 5.53
C PHE A 231 -0.92 -5.36 6.42
N SER A 232 -2.14 -5.50 5.89
CA SER A 232 -3.37 -5.21 6.65
C SER A 232 -3.52 -6.13 7.88
N TYR A 233 -3.14 -7.41 7.76
CA TYR A 233 -3.07 -8.31 8.91
C TYR A 233 -1.98 -7.89 9.90
N GLY A 234 -0.78 -7.60 9.44
CA GLY A 234 0.33 -7.12 10.26
C GLY A 234 -0.03 -5.85 11.03
N ALA A 235 -0.62 -4.86 10.35
CA ALA A 235 -1.01 -3.59 10.95
C ALA A 235 -2.02 -3.72 12.10
N ARG A 236 -2.86 -4.75 12.08
CA ARG A 236 -3.83 -5.03 13.17
C ARG A 236 -3.21 -5.74 14.36
N LEU A 237 -2.23 -6.59 14.11
CA LEU A 237 -1.65 -7.49 15.11
C LEU A 237 -0.40 -6.90 15.77
N LEU A 238 0.25 -5.94 15.13
CA LEU A 238 1.47 -5.31 15.62
C LEU A 238 1.25 -3.84 16.01
N PRO A 239 2.02 -3.34 16.99
CA PRO A 239 2.20 -1.91 17.18
C PRO A 239 2.77 -1.24 15.92
N LEU A 240 2.39 0.03 15.65
CA LEU A 240 2.89 0.75 14.47
C LEU A 240 4.41 0.97 14.49
N ASN A 241 4.98 1.13 15.70
CA ASN A 241 6.41 1.28 15.88
C ASN A 241 7.21 0.01 15.51
N ILE A 242 6.56 -1.17 15.49
CA ILE A 242 7.17 -2.43 15.01
C ILE A 242 6.89 -2.63 13.53
N LEU A 243 5.71 -2.22 13.07
CA LEU A 243 5.30 -2.33 11.66
C LEU A 243 6.19 -1.48 10.75
N GLY A 244 6.74 -0.38 11.25
CA GLY A 244 7.59 0.55 10.50
C GLY A 244 9.05 0.12 10.37
N PHE A 245 9.50 -0.86 11.14
CA PHE A 245 10.86 -1.42 11.09
C PHE A 245 10.87 -2.82 10.48
#